data_d344cc2e4995286acfa623164cb5fffb
#
_entry.id   d344cc2e4995286acfa623164cb5fffb
#
_cell.length_a   1.000
_cell.length_b   1.000
_cell.length_c   1.000
_cell.angle_alpha   90.00
_cell.angle_beta   90.00
_cell.angle_gamma   90.00
#
_symmetry.space_group_name_H-M   'P 1'
#
loop_
_entity.id
_entity.type
_entity.pdbx_description
1 polymer ?
#
loop_
_entity_poly.entity_id
_entity_poly.type
_entity_poly.pdbx_seq_one_letter_code
_entity_poly.pdbx_strand_id
1 'polypeptide(L)'
;MAKSTTSTPHDAVFKKMMTHPEIAQDFLKIHLPESLCKLCELTTLKLESTTFIEDDLRTYYSDVLWSLKTREGEGYIYCVIEHQSTAVPHMAFRLMRYATAAMQHHLDRGNKTLPLVIPMLFYHGEQSPYPFSLNWLDEFNDPLLARQLYTEAFPLVDITVISDDEIMQHKRIALLELMQKHIRDRDLMGLVDRLVSLLITGTANDSQLHTLFNYLVQYGDASRFSDFIHDVARRVPHHKERLMTIAERLRQEGHHTGLQKGLQKGLQEGLQKGLQEGLQKGTREEALRIARMMLKSGIERDKVLMITGLSLDDIMTNSP
;
A
#
# COMPACT_ATOMS: atom_id res chain seq x y z
N MET A 1 3.02 28.58 21.14
CA MET A 1 2.54 27.96 22.39
C MET A 1 1.19 27.33 22.09
N ALA A 2 1.14 26.03 21.93
CA ALA A 2 -0.09 25.29 21.71
C ALA A 2 -0.91 25.30 23.01
N LYS A 3 -2.09 25.91 23.00
CA LYS A 3 -3.05 25.81 24.10
C LYS A 3 -3.51 24.35 24.18
N SER A 4 -3.18 23.67 25.26
CA SER A 4 -3.81 22.42 25.64
C SER A 4 -5.31 22.71 25.81
N THR A 5 -6.15 22.15 24.95
CA THR A 5 -7.59 22.21 25.09
C THR A 5 -7.98 21.27 26.23
N THR A 6 -8.05 21.79 27.44
CA THR A 6 -8.73 21.11 28.55
C THR A 6 -10.20 20.95 28.18
N SER A 7 -10.69 19.71 28.13
CA SER A 7 -12.10 19.37 27.96
C SER A 7 -12.93 20.23 28.92
N THR A 8 -13.91 20.95 28.39
CA THR A 8 -14.81 21.75 29.25
C THR A 8 -15.67 20.81 30.10
N PRO A 9 -16.18 21.24 31.27
CA PRO A 9 -17.10 20.42 32.05
C PRO A 9 -18.32 19.93 31.24
N HIS A 10 -18.76 20.74 30.27
CA HIS A 10 -19.87 20.41 29.39
C HIS A 10 -19.52 19.24 28.45
N ASP A 11 -18.32 19.27 27.83
CA ASP A 11 -17.86 18.18 26.98
C ASP A 11 -17.73 16.87 27.74
N ALA A 12 -17.20 16.92 28.96
CA ALA A 12 -17.05 15.74 29.80
C ALA A 12 -18.39 15.10 30.17
N VAL A 13 -19.40 15.92 30.49
CA VAL A 13 -20.75 15.45 30.80
C VAL A 13 -21.40 14.85 29.55
N PHE A 14 -21.34 15.56 28.42
CA PHE A 14 -21.89 15.08 27.16
C PHE A 14 -21.29 13.73 26.76
N LYS A 15 -19.96 13.64 26.72
CA LYS A 15 -19.25 12.36 26.41
C LYS A 15 -19.68 11.25 27.34
N LYS A 16 -19.67 11.49 28.66
CA LYS A 16 -20.05 10.48 29.64
C LYS A 16 -21.47 9.97 29.44
N MET A 17 -22.41 10.86 29.14
CA MET A 17 -23.81 10.49 28.88
C MET A 17 -23.93 9.74 27.55
N MET A 18 -23.32 10.25 26.49
CA MET A 18 -23.43 9.67 25.15
C MET A 18 -22.62 8.37 24.95
N THR A 19 -21.82 7.93 25.93
CA THR A 19 -21.21 6.58 25.91
C THR A 19 -22.17 5.49 26.40
N HIS A 20 -23.34 5.83 26.95
CA HIS A 20 -24.36 4.86 27.34
C HIS A 20 -25.23 4.48 26.12
N PRO A 21 -25.30 3.20 25.73
CA PRO A 21 -26.02 2.76 24.53
C PRO A 21 -27.50 3.18 24.52
N GLU A 22 -28.16 3.14 25.66
CA GLU A 22 -29.58 3.48 25.80
C GLU A 22 -29.82 4.97 25.50
N ILE A 23 -28.92 5.85 26.01
CA ILE A 23 -29.02 7.30 25.77
C ILE A 23 -28.71 7.61 24.31
N ALA A 24 -27.68 6.97 23.75
CA ALA A 24 -27.32 7.14 22.34
C ALA A 24 -28.45 6.65 21.43
N GLN A 25 -29.10 5.52 21.78
CA GLN A 25 -30.24 5.00 21.04
C GLN A 25 -31.42 5.96 21.02
N ASP A 26 -31.77 6.51 22.17
CA ASP A 26 -32.87 7.50 22.27
C ASP A 26 -32.52 8.79 21.51
N PHE A 27 -31.27 9.27 21.67
CA PHE A 27 -30.79 10.42 20.94
C PHE A 27 -30.88 10.24 19.41
N LEU A 28 -30.36 9.14 18.88
CA LEU A 28 -30.40 8.85 17.45
C LEU A 28 -31.85 8.66 16.95
N LYS A 29 -32.71 8.03 17.74
CA LYS A 29 -34.11 7.81 17.40
C LYS A 29 -34.90 9.12 17.28
N ILE A 30 -34.56 10.12 18.09
CA ILE A 30 -35.23 11.43 18.14
C ILE A 30 -34.66 12.38 17.06
N HIS A 31 -33.33 12.37 16.85
CA HIS A 31 -32.65 13.41 16.08
C HIS A 31 -32.21 12.99 14.69
N LEU A 32 -32.16 11.69 14.38
CA LEU A 32 -31.91 11.27 13.00
C LEU A 32 -33.14 11.55 12.11
N PRO A 33 -32.91 12.01 10.87
CA PRO A 33 -33.96 12.03 9.87
C PRO A 33 -34.63 10.65 9.73
N GLU A 34 -35.93 10.62 9.57
CA GLU A 34 -36.72 9.38 9.52
C GLU A 34 -36.20 8.39 8.50
N SER A 35 -35.77 8.89 7.32
CA SER A 35 -35.18 8.08 6.25
C SER A 35 -33.90 7.34 6.70
N LEU A 36 -33.02 8.02 7.42
CA LEU A 36 -31.79 7.42 7.97
C LEU A 36 -32.07 6.51 9.15
N CYS A 37 -33.02 6.90 10.03
CA CYS A 37 -33.40 6.07 11.17
C CYS A 37 -33.98 4.72 10.73
N LYS A 38 -34.72 4.68 9.60
CA LYS A 38 -35.24 3.44 9.00
C LYS A 38 -34.16 2.48 8.51
N LEU A 39 -33.00 2.98 8.10
CA LEU A 39 -31.86 2.17 7.67
C LEU A 39 -31.10 1.56 8.85
N CYS A 40 -31.19 2.17 10.03
CA CYS A 40 -30.40 1.84 11.19
C CYS A 40 -31.04 0.75 12.06
N GLU A 41 -30.29 -0.29 12.42
CA GLU A 41 -30.67 -1.24 13.47
C GLU A 41 -30.12 -0.75 14.81
N LEU A 42 -30.82 0.19 15.45
CA LEU A 42 -30.34 0.89 16.66
C LEU A 42 -30.08 -0.04 17.87
N THR A 43 -30.63 -1.26 17.88
CA THR A 43 -30.36 -2.26 18.90
C THR A 43 -28.95 -2.85 18.83
N THR A 44 -28.24 -2.64 17.71
CA THR A 44 -26.88 -3.13 17.46
C THR A 44 -25.81 -2.08 17.74
N LEU A 45 -26.15 -0.95 18.35
CA LEU A 45 -25.21 0.11 18.69
C LEU A 45 -24.02 -0.41 19.47
N LYS A 46 -22.82 -0.08 18.99
CA LYS A 46 -21.56 -0.39 19.63
C LYS A 46 -20.67 0.85 19.65
N LEU A 47 -20.22 1.24 20.85
CA LEU A 47 -19.28 2.34 21.02
C LEU A 47 -17.93 1.94 20.41
N GLU A 48 -17.42 2.76 19.52
CA GLU A 48 -16.12 2.60 18.89
C GLU A 48 -15.09 3.57 19.51
N SER A 49 -13.80 3.18 19.44
CA SER A 49 -12.72 4.06 19.84
C SER A 49 -12.54 5.18 18.82
N THR A 50 -12.32 6.40 19.30
CA THR A 50 -12.01 7.57 18.47
C THR A 50 -10.50 7.81 18.33
N THR A 51 -9.65 6.90 18.83
CA THR A 51 -8.19 7.06 18.87
C THR A 51 -7.48 6.88 17.53
N PHE A 52 -8.17 6.47 16.48
CA PHE A 52 -7.63 6.30 15.12
C PHE A 52 -7.54 7.60 14.30
N ILE A 53 -8.04 8.70 14.85
CA ILE A 53 -7.95 10.00 14.20
C ILE A 53 -6.48 10.44 14.24
N GLU A 54 -5.92 10.75 13.06
CA GLU A 54 -4.50 11.11 12.85
C GLU A 54 -3.96 12.11 13.87
N ASP A 55 -2.65 12.06 14.15
CA ASP A 55 -1.98 12.90 15.15
C ASP A 55 -2.23 14.40 14.97
N ASP A 56 -2.33 14.89 13.73
CA ASP A 56 -2.66 16.26 13.39
C ASP A 56 -4.13 16.64 13.71
N LEU A 57 -5.00 15.64 13.83
CA LEU A 57 -6.40 15.79 14.23
C LEU A 57 -6.63 15.54 15.72
N ARG A 58 -5.61 15.09 16.47
CA ARG A 58 -5.72 14.84 17.93
C ARG A 58 -6.16 16.05 18.73
N THR A 59 -6.02 17.26 18.20
CA THR A 59 -6.57 18.47 18.79
C THR A 59 -8.10 18.58 18.62
N TYR A 60 -8.70 17.72 17.78
CA TYR A 60 -10.11 17.74 17.40
C TYR A 60 -10.67 16.31 17.44
N TYR A 61 -10.83 15.77 18.65
CA TYR A 61 -11.53 14.48 18.82
C TYR A 61 -13.00 14.64 18.43
N SER A 62 -13.56 13.72 17.63
CA SER A 62 -15.01 13.54 17.64
C SER A 62 -15.40 13.13 19.04
N ASP A 63 -16.48 13.72 19.56
CA ASP A 63 -16.84 13.46 20.95
C ASP A 63 -17.26 12.00 21.16
N VAL A 64 -18.04 11.45 20.24
CA VAL A 64 -18.51 10.06 20.32
C VAL A 64 -18.66 9.44 18.95
N LEU A 65 -18.23 8.19 18.80
CA LEU A 65 -18.41 7.40 17.58
C LEU A 65 -19.17 6.10 17.92
N TRP A 66 -20.29 5.91 17.27
CA TRP A 66 -21.07 4.70 17.35
C TRP A 66 -21.08 3.95 16.02
N SER A 67 -20.87 2.63 16.04
CA SER A 67 -21.15 1.75 14.91
C SER A 67 -22.45 0.99 15.14
N LEU A 68 -23.15 0.69 14.06
CA LEU A 68 -24.37 -0.09 14.06
C LEU A 68 -24.57 -0.80 12.73
N LYS A 69 -25.43 -1.82 12.70
CA LYS A 69 -25.76 -2.55 11.48
C LYS A 69 -26.90 -1.87 10.71
N THR A 70 -26.94 -2.12 9.42
CA THR A 70 -28.09 -1.76 8.58
C THR A 70 -29.17 -2.83 8.72
N ARG A 71 -30.44 -2.44 8.57
CA ARG A 71 -31.59 -3.39 8.59
C ARG A 71 -31.65 -4.27 7.34
N GLU A 72 -31.12 -3.76 6.24
CA GLU A 72 -31.19 -4.41 4.94
C GLU A 72 -29.77 -4.78 4.43
N GLY A 73 -29.15 -5.79 5.03
CA GLY A 73 -27.89 -6.35 4.52
C GLY A 73 -26.68 -6.24 5.43
N GLU A 74 -25.51 -6.63 4.90
CA GLU A 74 -24.22 -6.64 5.59
C GLU A 74 -23.52 -5.27 5.57
N GLY A 75 -24.22 -4.18 5.88
CA GLY A 75 -23.63 -2.85 5.94
C GLY A 75 -23.34 -2.39 7.36
N TYR A 76 -22.38 -1.48 7.51
CA TYR A 76 -22.12 -0.76 8.74
C TYR A 76 -22.44 0.72 8.56
N ILE A 77 -23.04 1.31 9.58
CA ILE A 77 -23.25 2.75 9.67
C ILE A 77 -22.47 3.23 10.89
N TYR A 78 -21.77 4.35 10.74
CA TYR A 78 -21.13 5.03 11.85
C TYR A 78 -21.83 6.37 12.09
N CYS A 79 -22.13 6.67 13.35
CA CYS A 79 -22.62 7.98 13.77
C CYS A 79 -21.52 8.70 14.51
N VAL A 80 -21.02 9.78 13.90
CA VAL A 80 -20.03 10.69 14.49
C VAL A 80 -20.80 11.84 15.10
N ILE A 81 -20.77 12.00 16.41
CA ILE A 81 -21.47 13.07 17.11
C ILE A 81 -20.44 14.02 17.71
N GLU A 82 -20.51 15.28 17.29
CA GLU A 82 -19.65 16.36 17.76
C GLU A 82 -20.44 17.31 18.63
N HIS A 83 -19.91 17.64 19.80
CA HIS A 83 -20.53 18.54 20.76
C HIS A 83 -19.85 19.92 20.72
N GLN A 84 -20.64 20.98 20.65
CA GLN A 84 -20.09 22.34 20.61
C GLN A 84 -20.91 23.33 21.45
N SER A 85 -20.22 24.08 22.30
CA SER A 85 -20.78 25.19 23.07
C SER A 85 -20.55 26.55 22.41
N THR A 86 -19.76 26.62 21.36
CA THR A 86 -19.46 27.82 20.60
C THR A 86 -19.59 27.52 19.11
N ALA A 87 -20.19 28.46 18.37
CA ALA A 87 -20.25 28.32 16.91
C ALA A 87 -18.86 28.49 16.31
N VAL A 88 -18.35 27.46 15.65
CA VAL A 88 -17.02 27.42 15.05
C VAL A 88 -17.14 27.38 13.53
N PRO A 89 -16.43 28.23 12.79
CA PRO A 89 -16.37 28.15 11.32
C PRO A 89 -15.82 26.78 10.87
N HIS A 90 -16.19 26.37 9.66
CA HIS A 90 -15.73 25.13 9.03
C HIS A 90 -16.09 23.84 9.78
N MET A 91 -17.18 23.87 10.54
CA MET A 91 -17.66 22.70 11.27
C MET A 91 -18.10 21.59 10.32
N ALA A 92 -18.77 21.94 9.23
CA ALA A 92 -19.21 20.97 8.22
C ALA A 92 -18.02 20.23 7.60
N PHE A 93 -16.95 20.96 7.26
CA PHE A 93 -15.71 20.37 6.76
C PHE A 93 -15.02 19.50 7.83
N ARG A 94 -15.02 19.93 9.11
CA ARG A 94 -14.49 19.11 10.21
C ARG A 94 -15.26 17.80 10.38
N LEU A 95 -16.57 17.83 10.31
CA LEU A 95 -17.43 16.65 10.36
C LEU A 95 -17.15 15.71 9.17
N MET A 96 -16.93 16.26 7.98
CA MET A 96 -16.53 15.46 6.80
C MET A 96 -15.19 14.78 6.98
N ARG A 97 -14.19 15.44 7.58
CA ARG A 97 -12.89 14.81 7.91
C ARG A 97 -13.06 13.64 8.87
N TYR A 98 -13.89 13.78 9.90
CA TYR A 98 -14.18 12.69 10.83
C TYR A 98 -14.89 11.53 10.13
N ALA A 99 -15.84 11.84 9.26
CA ALA A 99 -16.51 10.81 8.46
C ALA A 99 -15.51 10.03 7.59
N THR A 100 -14.62 10.75 6.90
CA THR A 100 -13.57 10.12 6.07
C THR A 100 -12.61 9.27 6.92
N ALA A 101 -12.20 9.75 8.11
CA ALA A 101 -11.35 8.98 9.00
C ALA A 101 -12.04 7.70 9.51
N ALA A 102 -13.33 7.75 9.81
CA ALA A 102 -14.12 6.57 10.19
C ALA A 102 -14.25 5.56 9.02
N MET A 103 -14.42 6.06 7.79
CA MET A 103 -14.42 5.21 6.59
C MET A 103 -13.07 4.52 6.40
N GLN A 104 -11.97 5.26 6.54
CA GLN A 104 -10.61 4.70 6.42
C GLN A 104 -10.36 3.64 7.49
N HIS A 105 -10.68 3.94 8.75
CA HIS A 105 -10.54 2.97 9.84
C HIS A 105 -11.32 1.67 9.60
N HIS A 106 -12.51 1.78 9.01
CA HIS A 106 -13.30 0.62 8.63
C HIS A 106 -12.58 -0.26 7.58
N LEU A 107 -11.96 0.36 6.57
CA LEU A 107 -11.16 -0.36 5.56
C LEU A 107 -9.91 -0.99 6.17
N ASP A 108 -9.22 -0.30 7.07
CA ASP A 108 -8.01 -0.79 7.75
C ASP A 108 -8.27 -2.04 8.61
N ARG A 109 -9.51 -2.24 9.04
CA ARG A 109 -9.96 -3.47 9.72
C ARG A 109 -10.25 -4.64 8.77
N GLY A 110 -9.95 -4.49 7.48
CA GLY A 110 -10.06 -5.54 6.46
C GLY A 110 -11.43 -5.60 5.76
N ASN A 111 -12.32 -4.62 5.98
CA ASN A 111 -13.56 -4.52 5.23
C ASN A 111 -13.30 -4.06 3.79
N LYS A 112 -14.11 -4.52 2.84
CA LYS A 112 -13.89 -4.27 1.40
C LYS A 112 -14.69 -3.10 0.83
N THR A 113 -15.69 -2.64 1.56
CA THR A 113 -16.61 -1.58 1.14
C THR A 113 -16.60 -0.45 2.15
N LEU A 114 -16.83 0.77 1.70
CA LEU A 114 -16.97 1.91 2.58
C LEU A 114 -18.28 1.79 3.38
N PRO A 115 -18.25 2.11 4.69
CA PRO A 115 -19.46 2.20 5.50
C PRO A 115 -20.17 3.53 5.21
N LEU A 116 -21.46 3.59 5.49
CA LEU A 116 -22.14 4.89 5.61
C LEU A 116 -21.71 5.55 6.93
N VAL A 117 -21.36 6.82 6.88
CA VAL A 117 -21.05 7.60 8.07
C VAL A 117 -21.99 8.78 8.15
N ILE A 118 -22.69 8.93 9.28
CA ILE A 118 -23.63 10.00 9.54
C ILE A 118 -23.00 10.97 10.55
N PRO A 119 -22.42 12.07 10.08
CA PRO A 119 -21.90 13.11 10.97
C PRO A 119 -23.05 13.96 11.52
N MET A 120 -23.02 14.22 12.81
CA MET A 120 -24.02 15.01 13.52
C MET A 120 -23.34 16.07 14.40
N LEU A 121 -23.90 17.26 14.45
CA LEU A 121 -23.51 18.32 15.36
C LEU A 121 -24.56 18.47 16.46
N PHE A 122 -24.15 18.32 17.72
CA PHE A 122 -24.93 18.74 18.88
C PHE A 122 -24.46 20.10 19.36
N TYR A 123 -25.25 21.12 19.11
CA TYR A 123 -24.91 22.51 19.42
C TYR A 123 -25.79 23.07 20.55
N HIS A 124 -25.16 23.69 21.55
CA HIS A 124 -25.84 24.35 22.66
C HIS A 124 -25.25 25.72 23.00
N GLY A 125 -24.69 26.40 21.99
CA GLY A 125 -24.05 27.71 22.17
C GLY A 125 -25.04 28.87 22.36
N GLU A 126 -24.51 30.03 22.74
CA GLU A 126 -25.28 31.25 22.98
C GLU A 126 -25.88 31.84 21.71
N GLN A 127 -25.21 31.65 20.57
CA GLN A 127 -25.70 32.17 19.28
C GLN A 127 -26.78 31.25 18.72
N SER A 128 -28.01 31.74 18.62
CA SER A 128 -29.17 30.98 18.14
C SER A 128 -29.90 31.71 17.02
N PRO A 129 -30.24 31.03 15.91
CA PRO A 129 -29.90 29.67 15.55
C PRO A 129 -28.40 29.50 15.24
N TYR A 130 -27.94 28.24 15.07
CA TYR A 130 -26.57 27.95 14.64
C TYR A 130 -26.26 28.72 13.33
N PRO A 131 -25.17 29.51 13.26
CA PRO A 131 -25.03 30.54 12.20
C PRO A 131 -24.37 30.03 10.92
N PHE A 132 -23.78 28.81 10.90
CA PHE A 132 -23.03 28.31 9.76
C PHE A 132 -23.76 27.19 9.04
N SER A 133 -23.53 27.04 7.74
CA SER A 133 -23.99 25.88 6.98
C SER A 133 -23.37 24.58 7.50
N LEU A 134 -24.16 23.52 7.55
CA LEU A 134 -23.66 22.15 7.78
C LEU A 134 -23.46 21.38 6.48
N ASN A 135 -23.55 22.05 5.34
CA ASN A 135 -23.11 21.53 4.06
C ASN A 135 -21.71 22.08 3.74
N TRP A 136 -20.69 21.26 3.83
CA TRP A 136 -19.30 21.67 3.63
C TRP A 136 -19.02 22.24 2.22
N LEU A 137 -19.84 21.90 1.23
CA LEU A 137 -19.72 22.44 -0.13
C LEU A 137 -20.10 23.92 -0.21
N ASP A 138 -20.85 24.44 0.77
CA ASP A 138 -21.22 25.86 0.83
C ASP A 138 -20.07 26.73 1.38
N GLU A 139 -18.99 26.11 1.90
CA GLU A 139 -17.82 26.81 2.43
C GLU A 139 -16.81 27.25 1.36
N PHE A 140 -16.99 26.81 0.12
CA PHE A 140 -16.14 27.21 -1.00
C PHE A 140 -16.53 28.56 -1.58
N ASN A 141 -15.56 29.29 -2.15
CA ASN A 141 -15.84 30.56 -2.84
C ASN A 141 -16.82 30.37 -4.02
N ASP A 142 -16.76 29.20 -4.67
CA ASP A 142 -17.71 28.78 -5.69
C ASP A 142 -18.35 27.43 -5.29
N PRO A 143 -19.49 27.46 -4.59
CA PRO A 143 -20.18 26.25 -4.17
C PRO A 143 -20.71 25.40 -5.31
N LEU A 144 -21.02 25.99 -6.47
CA LEU A 144 -21.50 25.24 -7.63
C LEU A 144 -20.39 24.40 -8.25
N LEU A 145 -19.21 25.00 -8.42
CA LEU A 145 -18.03 24.28 -8.89
C LEU A 145 -17.61 23.20 -7.88
N ALA A 146 -17.66 23.49 -6.58
CA ALA A 146 -17.38 22.52 -5.54
C ALA A 146 -18.33 21.32 -5.61
N ARG A 147 -19.62 21.53 -5.81
CA ARG A 147 -20.60 20.44 -6.00
C ARG A 147 -20.22 19.58 -7.21
N GLN A 148 -19.94 20.20 -8.35
CA GLN A 148 -19.53 19.45 -9.54
C GLN A 148 -18.27 18.61 -9.30
N LEU A 149 -17.26 19.15 -8.61
CA LEU A 149 -16.00 18.42 -8.36
C LEU A 149 -16.13 17.28 -7.35
N TYR A 150 -16.97 17.44 -6.33
CA TYR A 150 -16.99 16.51 -5.19
C TYR A 150 -18.21 15.59 -5.14
N THR A 151 -19.18 15.74 -6.03
CA THR A 151 -20.34 14.84 -6.12
C THR A 151 -20.36 14.00 -7.39
N GLU A 152 -19.46 14.30 -8.33
CA GLU A 152 -19.28 13.53 -9.57
C GLU A 152 -17.98 12.71 -9.54
N ALA A 153 -17.77 11.92 -10.60
CA ALA A 153 -16.53 11.15 -10.75
C ALA A 153 -15.33 12.09 -10.94
N PHE A 154 -14.23 11.78 -10.26
CA PHE A 154 -12.98 12.52 -10.46
C PHE A 154 -12.43 12.33 -11.88
N PRO A 155 -11.78 13.36 -12.46
CA PRO A 155 -11.14 13.23 -13.76
C PRO A 155 -10.09 12.10 -13.75
N LEU A 156 -10.18 11.21 -14.73
CA LEU A 156 -9.22 10.13 -14.94
C LEU A 156 -8.38 10.44 -16.18
N VAL A 157 -7.06 10.36 -16.06
CA VAL A 157 -6.14 10.31 -17.20
C VAL A 157 -5.62 8.88 -17.31
N ASP A 158 -6.20 8.12 -18.24
CA ASP A 158 -5.78 6.74 -18.51
C ASP A 158 -4.92 6.67 -19.76
N ILE A 159 -3.61 6.71 -19.58
CA ILE A 159 -2.65 6.65 -20.70
C ILE A 159 -2.64 5.30 -21.41
N THR A 160 -3.19 4.26 -20.84
CA THR A 160 -3.18 2.92 -21.44
C THR A 160 -4.08 2.82 -22.67
N VAL A 161 -5.11 3.65 -22.75
CA VAL A 161 -6.07 3.68 -23.87
C VAL A 161 -5.78 4.77 -24.88
N ILE A 162 -4.92 5.75 -24.56
CA ILE A 162 -4.50 6.83 -25.47
C ILE A 162 -3.52 6.25 -26.50
N SER A 163 -3.74 6.50 -27.81
CA SER A 163 -2.81 6.02 -28.83
C SER A 163 -1.44 6.72 -28.73
N ASP A 164 -0.37 6.02 -29.12
CA ASP A 164 0.97 6.63 -29.12
C ASP A 164 1.04 7.86 -30.05
N ASP A 165 0.33 7.85 -31.16
CA ASP A 165 0.30 8.96 -32.08
C ASP A 165 -0.42 10.18 -31.50
N GLU A 166 -1.40 9.99 -30.66
CA GLU A 166 -2.03 11.04 -29.87
C GLU A 166 -1.10 11.54 -28.77
N ILE A 167 -0.45 10.65 -28.02
CA ILE A 167 0.57 11.00 -27.02
C ILE A 167 1.65 11.88 -27.62
N MET A 168 2.11 11.58 -28.84
CA MET A 168 3.12 12.39 -29.55
C MET A 168 2.71 13.85 -29.74
N GLN A 169 1.42 14.19 -29.66
CA GLN A 169 0.89 15.55 -29.76
C GLN A 169 0.85 16.28 -28.41
N HIS A 170 1.09 15.60 -27.29
CA HIS A 170 0.94 16.14 -25.93
C HIS A 170 2.13 17.02 -25.47
N LYS A 171 2.94 17.48 -26.40
CA LYS A 171 4.05 18.42 -26.13
C LYS A 171 5.04 17.89 -25.07
N ARG A 172 5.23 18.65 -23.98
CA ARG A 172 6.24 18.34 -22.96
C ARG A 172 5.90 17.11 -22.10
N ILE A 173 4.62 16.73 -21.97
CA ILE A 173 4.22 15.56 -21.19
C ILE A 173 4.33 14.26 -22.01
N ALA A 174 4.35 14.36 -23.35
CA ALA A 174 4.38 13.21 -24.25
C ALA A 174 5.48 12.20 -23.93
N LEU A 175 6.67 12.69 -23.56
CA LEU A 175 7.79 11.83 -23.19
C LEU A 175 7.50 10.98 -21.95
N LEU A 176 6.92 11.57 -20.91
CA LEU A 176 6.55 10.85 -19.69
C LEU A 176 5.45 9.83 -19.98
N GLU A 177 4.39 10.23 -20.65
CA GLU A 177 3.24 9.37 -20.97
C GLU A 177 3.66 8.18 -21.82
N LEU A 178 4.44 8.40 -22.88
CA LEU A 178 4.95 7.35 -23.75
C LEU A 178 5.79 6.32 -22.97
N MET A 179 6.72 6.81 -22.13
CA MET A 179 7.59 5.94 -21.35
C MET A 179 6.83 5.17 -20.27
N GLN A 180 5.88 5.80 -19.59
CA GLN A 180 5.05 5.12 -18.58
C GLN A 180 4.08 4.11 -19.17
N LYS A 181 3.50 4.40 -20.34
CA LYS A 181 2.63 3.48 -21.05
C LYS A 181 3.35 2.18 -21.40
N HIS A 182 4.58 2.28 -21.85
CA HIS A 182 5.39 1.16 -22.32
C HIS A 182 6.40 0.62 -21.30
N ILE A 183 6.32 1.03 -20.04
CA ILE A 183 7.28 0.63 -18.98
C ILE A 183 7.42 -0.88 -18.82
N ARG A 184 6.36 -1.64 -19.11
CA ARG A 184 6.31 -3.10 -18.97
C ARG A 184 6.60 -3.85 -20.27
N ASP A 185 6.88 -3.14 -21.34
CA ASP A 185 7.20 -3.78 -22.61
C ASP A 185 8.60 -4.41 -22.56
N ARG A 186 8.70 -5.67 -22.97
CA ARG A 186 9.97 -6.41 -23.01
C ARG A 186 10.93 -5.89 -24.06
N ASP A 187 10.43 -5.27 -25.12
CA ASP A 187 11.22 -4.67 -26.18
C ASP A 187 10.78 -3.21 -26.44
N LEU A 188 11.64 -2.28 -26.08
CA LEU A 188 11.42 -0.84 -26.27
C LEU A 188 11.95 -0.35 -27.63
N MET A 189 12.56 -1.22 -28.46
CA MET A 189 13.17 -0.79 -29.74
C MET A 189 12.16 -0.17 -30.70
N GLY A 190 10.88 -0.58 -30.63
CA GLY A 190 9.79 0.02 -31.40
C GLY A 190 9.49 1.49 -31.05
N LEU A 191 9.96 1.97 -29.89
CA LEU A 191 9.73 3.34 -29.42
C LEU A 191 10.88 4.31 -29.79
N VAL A 192 12.00 3.80 -30.29
CA VAL A 192 13.19 4.62 -30.58
C VAL A 192 12.85 5.81 -31.47
N ASP A 193 12.12 5.61 -32.56
CA ASP A 193 11.77 6.68 -33.51
C ASP A 193 10.92 7.78 -32.86
N ARG A 194 9.92 7.41 -32.09
CA ARG A 194 9.04 8.33 -31.36
C ARG A 194 9.83 9.11 -30.30
N LEU A 195 10.64 8.40 -29.53
CA LEU A 195 11.47 9.02 -28.50
C LEU A 195 12.48 10.01 -29.09
N VAL A 196 13.18 9.63 -30.15
CA VAL A 196 14.09 10.51 -30.88
C VAL A 196 13.37 11.75 -31.39
N SER A 197 12.20 11.60 -31.98
CA SER A 197 11.38 12.73 -32.44
C SER A 197 11.01 13.69 -31.30
N LEU A 198 10.62 13.20 -30.15
CA LEU A 198 10.32 14.04 -28.98
C LEU A 198 11.57 14.74 -28.43
N LEU A 199 12.72 14.09 -28.42
CA LEU A 199 13.96 14.65 -27.90
C LEU A 199 14.55 15.73 -28.84
N ILE A 200 14.45 15.56 -30.17
CA ILE A 200 14.89 16.54 -31.14
C ILE A 200 14.07 17.83 -31.04
N THR A 201 12.78 17.75 -30.68
CA THR A 201 11.93 18.94 -30.51
C THR A 201 12.27 19.75 -29.26
N GLY A 202 13.23 19.32 -28.44
CA GLY A 202 13.66 20.02 -27.22
C GLY A 202 12.63 20.04 -26.11
N THR A 203 11.75 19.05 -26.09
CA THR A 203 10.65 18.94 -25.10
C THR A 203 11.11 18.52 -23.71
N ALA A 204 12.33 17.98 -23.58
CA ALA A 204 12.90 17.53 -22.31
C ALA A 204 14.30 18.10 -22.07
N ASN A 205 14.60 18.44 -20.82
CA ASN A 205 15.94 18.82 -20.37
C ASN A 205 16.70 17.58 -19.82
N ASP A 206 18.02 17.75 -19.61
CA ASP A 206 18.89 16.67 -19.14
C ASP A 206 18.46 16.05 -17.80
N SER A 207 17.93 16.84 -16.88
CA SER A 207 17.44 16.35 -15.59
C SER A 207 16.21 15.45 -15.74
N GLN A 208 15.27 15.85 -16.60
CA GLN A 208 14.09 15.07 -16.92
C GLN A 208 14.45 13.75 -17.59
N LEU A 209 15.39 13.79 -18.54
CA LEU A 209 15.89 12.58 -19.19
C LEU A 209 16.55 11.64 -18.18
N HIS A 210 17.42 12.16 -17.32
CA HIS A 210 18.04 11.34 -16.28
C HIS A 210 17.02 10.66 -15.39
N THR A 211 15.99 11.37 -14.95
CA THR A 211 14.92 10.82 -14.11
C THR A 211 14.15 9.73 -14.85
N LEU A 212 13.74 9.97 -16.08
CA LEU A 212 12.97 9.02 -16.87
C LEU A 212 13.76 7.74 -17.20
N PHE A 213 15.02 7.88 -17.63
CA PHE A 213 15.84 6.72 -17.95
C PHE A 213 16.19 5.90 -16.70
N ASN A 214 16.46 6.54 -15.54
CA ASN A 214 16.64 5.82 -14.29
C ASN A 214 15.35 5.06 -13.88
N TYR A 215 14.18 5.68 -14.07
CA TYR A 215 12.90 5.02 -13.83
C TYR A 215 12.71 3.77 -14.69
N LEU A 216 12.99 3.87 -15.99
CA LEU A 216 12.93 2.72 -16.91
C LEU A 216 13.86 1.58 -16.51
N VAL A 217 15.02 1.90 -15.96
CA VAL A 217 15.99 0.91 -15.50
C VAL A 217 15.53 0.20 -14.26
N GLN A 218 14.96 0.95 -13.32
CA GLN A 218 14.54 0.36 -12.04
C GLN A 218 13.27 -0.49 -12.16
N TYR A 219 12.38 -0.11 -13.06
CA TYR A 219 11.03 -0.68 -13.14
C TYR A 219 10.67 -1.28 -14.49
N GLY A 220 11.47 -1.04 -15.53
CA GLY A 220 11.27 -1.59 -16.86
C GLY A 220 11.71 -3.06 -16.96
N ASP A 221 11.03 -3.82 -17.79
CA ASP A 221 11.33 -5.26 -18.03
C ASP A 221 12.09 -5.48 -19.37
N ALA A 222 12.72 -4.44 -19.91
CA ALA A 222 13.33 -4.48 -21.21
C ALA A 222 14.70 -5.19 -21.20
N SER A 223 14.78 -6.39 -21.81
CA SER A 223 16.00 -7.17 -21.92
C SER A 223 17.09 -6.51 -22.78
N ARG A 224 16.72 -5.58 -23.69
CA ARG A 224 17.62 -4.88 -24.63
C ARG A 224 17.73 -3.39 -24.31
N PHE A 225 17.63 -3.04 -23.05
CA PHE A 225 17.59 -1.64 -22.63
C PHE A 225 18.90 -0.88 -22.97
N SER A 226 20.05 -1.54 -22.87
CA SER A 226 21.33 -0.97 -23.27
C SER A 226 21.38 -0.61 -24.76
N ASP A 227 20.88 -1.51 -25.63
CA ASP A 227 20.82 -1.29 -27.08
C ASP A 227 19.87 -0.14 -27.40
N PHE A 228 18.73 -0.09 -26.72
CA PHE A 228 17.75 0.99 -26.84
C PHE A 228 18.36 2.36 -26.52
N ILE A 229 19.05 2.51 -25.37
CA ILE A 229 19.70 3.78 -25.01
C ILE A 229 20.80 4.14 -26.03
N HIS A 230 21.60 3.18 -26.45
CA HIS A 230 22.66 3.42 -27.45
C HIS A 230 22.08 3.90 -28.77
N ASP A 231 20.97 3.34 -29.23
CA ASP A 231 20.36 3.76 -30.50
C ASP A 231 19.75 5.15 -30.39
N VAL A 232 19.08 5.47 -29.29
CA VAL A 232 18.59 6.83 -29.02
C VAL A 232 19.75 7.83 -28.95
N ALA A 233 20.83 7.53 -28.19
CA ALA A 233 21.96 8.40 -27.99
C ALA A 233 22.69 8.69 -29.32
N ARG A 234 22.77 7.72 -30.23
CA ARG A 234 23.39 7.91 -31.58
C ARG A 234 22.58 8.89 -32.42
N ARG A 235 21.27 8.96 -32.27
CA ARG A 235 20.36 9.74 -33.10
C ARG A 235 20.02 11.13 -32.52
N VAL A 236 20.34 11.38 -31.22
CA VAL A 236 20.11 12.65 -30.55
C VAL A 236 21.41 13.23 -30.01
N PRO A 237 22.21 13.95 -30.89
CA PRO A 237 23.55 14.42 -30.54
C PRO A 237 23.60 15.33 -29.30
N HIS A 238 22.59 16.18 -29.09
CA HIS A 238 22.54 17.13 -27.98
C HIS A 238 22.46 16.43 -26.60
N HIS A 239 21.93 15.21 -26.54
CA HIS A 239 21.79 14.43 -25.30
C HIS A 239 22.71 13.21 -25.28
N LYS A 240 23.55 13.02 -26.29
CA LYS A 240 24.37 11.82 -26.47
C LYS A 240 25.27 11.51 -25.28
N GLU A 241 26.04 12.49 -24.81
CA GLU A 241 26.97 12.29 -23.70
C GLU A 241 26.23 11.85 -22.43
N ARG A 242 25.10 12.49 -22.19
CA ARG A 242 24.26 12.17 -21.00
C ARG A 242 23.64 10.77 -21.08
N LEU A 243 23.08 10.43 -22.22
CA LEU A 243 22.50 9.09 -22.44
C LEU A 243 23.55 7.99 -22.35
N MET A 244 24.75 8.23 -22.92
CA MET A 244 25.87 7.28 -22.80
C MET A 244 26.36 7.10 -21.36
N THR A 245 26.39 8.18 -20.57
CA THR A 245 26.71 8.09 -19.13
C THR A 245 25.69 7.25 -18.38
N ILE A 246 24.40 7.42 -18.69
CA ILE A 246 23.33 6.61 -18.11
C ILE A 246 23.51 5.14 -18.52
N ALA A 247 23.72 4.86 -19.80
CA ALA A 247 23.93 3.50 -20.30
C ALA A 247 25.11 2.78 -19.61
N GLU A 248 26.25 3.48 -19.48
CA GLU A 248 27.44 2.90 -18.82
C GLU A 248 27.20 2.63 -17.33
N ARG A 249 26.60 3.58 -16.60
CA ARG A 249 26.24 3.40 -15.21
C ARG A 249 25.34 2.19 -15.02
N LEU A 250 24.35 2.03 -15.88
CA LEU A 250 23.43 0.90 -15.84
C LEU A 250 24.12 -0.45 -16.09
N ARG A 251 25.04 -0.45 -17.06
CA ARG A 251 25.84 -1.65 -17.32
C ARG A 251 26.64 -2.04 -16.07
N GLN A 252 27.23 -1.08 -15.38
CA GLN A 252 27.98 -1.31 -14.15
C GLN A 252 27.07 -1.79 -12.99
N GLU A 253 25.93 -1.17 -12.81
CA GLU A 253 24.95 -1.57 -11.80
C GLU A 253 24.39 -2.99 -12.07
N GLY A 254 24.06 -3.28 -13.33
CA GLY A 254 23.62 -4.61 -13.75
C GLY A 254 24.69 -5.69 -13.54
N HIS A 255 25.94 -5.38 -13.87
CA HIS A 255 27.07 -6.29 -13.64
C HIS A 255 27.28 -6.54 -12.13
N HIS A 256 27.25 -5.48 -11.31
CA HIS A 256 27.40 -5.61 -9.86
C HIS A 256 26.25 -6.41 -9.22
N THR A 257 25.02 -6.12 -9.63
CA THR A 257 23.83 -6.86 -9.14
C THR A 257 23.85 -8.31 -9.58
N GLY A 258 24.25 -8.57 -10.84
CA GLY A 258 24.42 -9.93 -11.35
C GLY A 258 25.48 -10.71 -10.58
N LEU A 259 26.62 -10.10 -10.27
CA LEU A 259 27.69 -10.67 -9.49
C LEU A 259 27.23 -11.03 -8.07
N GLN A 260 26.54 -10.08 -7.40
CA GLN A 260 26.00 -10.33 -6.05
C GLN A 260 24.99 -11.47 -6.02
N LYS A 261 24.02 -11.45 -6.96
CA LYS A 261 23.02 -12.54 -7.06
C LYS A 261 23.67 -13.88 -7.36
N GLY A 262 24.67 -13.90 -8.27
CA GLY A 262 25.44 -15.10 -8.60
C GLY A 262 26.21 -15.66 -7.41
N LEU A 263 26.88 -14.77 -6.64
CA LEU A 263 27.61 -15.14 -5.43
C LEU A 263 26.66 -15.70 -4.35
N GLN A 264 25.54 -15.04 -4.10
CA GLN A 264 24.55 -15.47 -3.13
C GLN A 264 23.96 -16.84 -3.48
N LYS A 265 23.60 -17.02 -4.75
CA LYS A 265 23.06 -18.30 -5.25
C LYS A 265 24.11 -19.41 -5.15
N GLY A 266 25.35 -19.14 -5.58
CA GLY A 266 26.45 -20.09 -5.49
C GLY A 266 26.76 -20.50 -4.05
N LEU A 267 26.75 -19.54 -3.11
CA LEU A 267 26.94 -19.80 -1.68
C LEU A 267 25.81 -20.70 -1.12
N GLN A 268 24.57 -20.38 -1.46
CA GLN A 268 23.41 -21.15 -1.01
C GLN A 268 23.42 -22.59 -1.55
N GLU A 269 23.69 -22.76 -2.85
CA GLU A 269 23.79 -24.05 -3.48
C GLU A 269 24.98 -24.86 -2.93
N GLY A 270 26.14 -24.21 -2.73
CA GLY A 270 27.31 -24.81 -2.12
C GLY A 270 27.09 -25.30 -0.69
N LEU A 271 26.43 -24.45 0.13
CA LEU A 271 26.07 -24.81 1.51
C LEU A 271 25.09 -25.97 1.55
N GLN A 272 24.09 -26.00 0.69
CA GLN A 272 23.10 -27.06 0.64
C GLN A 272 23.72 -28.39 0.21
N LYS A 273 24.58 -28.38 -0.83
CA LYS A 273 25.32 -29.55 -1.25
C LYS A 273 26.28 -30.07 -0.18
N GLY A 274 27.07 -29.18 0.40
CA GLY A 274 28.00 -29.53 1.47
C GLY A 274 27.32 -30.12 2.70
N LEU A 275 26.16 -29.59 3.09
CA LEU A 275 25.34 -30.13 4.19
C LEU A 275 24.82 -31.55 3.85
N GLN A 276 24.32 -31.73 2.62
CA GLN A 276 23.78 -33.01 2.17
C GLN A 276 24.88 -34.09 2.09
N GLU A 277 26.04 -33.76 1.51
CA GLU A 277 27.19 -34.67 1.43
C GLU A 277 27.77 -34.99 2.80
N GLY A 278 27.86 -33.96 3.68
CA GLY A 278 28.30 -34.13 5.06
C GLY A 278 27.39 -35.05 5.86
N LEU A 279 26.07 -34.87 5.72
CA LEU A 279 25.10 -35.75 6.37
C LEU A 279 25.17 -37.19 5.88
N GLN A 280 25.29 -37.39 4.54
CA GLN A 280 25.44 -38.72 3.98
C GLN A 280 26.73 -39.41 4.44
N LYS A 281 27.86 -38.72 4.43
CA LYS A 281 29.13 -39.28 4.93
C LYS A 281 29.05 -39.57 6.42
N GLY A 282 28.55 -38.65 7.23
CA GLY A 282 28.42 -38.86 8.66
C GLY A 282 27.50 -40.02 9.04
N THR A 283 26.35 -40.16 8.37
CA THR A 283 25.42 -41.28 8.60
C THR A 283 26.06 -42.61 8.17
N ARG A 284 26.82 -42.66 7.07
CA ARG A 284 27.52 -43.88 6.62
C ARG A 284 28.65 -44.28 7.56
N GLU A 285 29.45 -43.31 8.02
CA GLU A 285 30.55 -43.55 8.98
C GLU A 285 30.00 -44.05 10.32
N GLU A 286 28.91 -43.47 10.80
CA GLU A 286 28.29 -43.91 12.05
C GLU A 286 27.65 -45.29 11.92
N ALA A 287 26.99 -45.58 10.78
CA ALA A 287 26.46 -46.90 10.50
C ALA A 287 27.58 -47.98 10.48
N LEU A 288 28.75 -47.67 9.86
CA LEU A 288 29.93 -48.53 9.89
C LEU A 288 30.47 -48.73 11.30
N ARG A 289 30.53 -47.70 12.12
CA ARG A 289 30.97 -47.77 13.52
C ARG A 289 30.04 -48.71 14.33
N ILE A 290 28.73 -48.51 14.19
CA ILE A 290 27.73 -49.37 14.85
C ILE A 290 27.82 -50.82 14.37
N ALA A 291 27.93 -51.06 13.06
CA ALA A 291 28.06 -52.41 12.52
C ALA A 291 29.29 -53.16 13.08
N ARG A 292 30.44 -52.49 13.21
CA ARG A 292 31.65 -53.05 13.82
C ARG A 292 31.47 -53.42 15.29
N MET A 293 30.78 -52.57 16.07
CA MET A 293 30.49 -52.86 17.46
C MET A 293 29.56 -54.04 17.62
N MET A 294 28.50 -54.13 16.80
CA MET A 294 27.55 -55.24 16.81
C MET A 294 28.23 -56.58 16.48
N LEU A 295 29.11 -56.62 15.45
CA LEU A 295 29.87 -57.80 15.08
C LEU A 295 30.83 -58.23 16.20
N LYS A 296 31.53 -57.29 16.86
CA LYS A 296 32.37 -57.57 18.04
C LYS A 296 31.59 -58.14 19.23
N SER A 297 30.33 -57.78 19.36
CA SER A 297 29.44 -58.28 20.40
C SER A 297 28.79 -59.64 20.06
N GLY A 298 29.18 -60.27 18.93
CA GLY A 298 28.73 -61.60 18.57
C GLY A 298 27.35 -61.67 17.87
N ILE A 299 26.83 -60.51 17.38
CA ILE A 299 25.57 -60.47 16.61
C ILE A 299 25.83 -61.01 15.21
N GLU A 300 24.92 -61.88 14.73
CA GLU A 300 25.00 -62.47 13.39
C GLU A 300 25.07 -61.42 12.30
N ARG A 301 25.93 -61.63 11.31
CA ARG A 301 26.25 -60.72 10.23
C ARG A 301 25.00 -60.27 9.46
N ASP A 302 24.11 -61.18 9.14
CA ASP A 302 22.89 -60.87 8.38
C ASP A 302 21.95 -59.92 9.13
N LYS A 303 21.87 -60.05 10.45
CA LYS A 303 21.13 -59.12 11.33
C LYS A 303 21.78 -57.74 11.37
N VAL A 304 23.12 -57.68 11.39
CA VAL A 304 23.84 -56.38 11.38
C VAL A 304 23.60 -55.65 10.06
N LEU A 305 23.64 -56.29 8.92
CA LEU A 305 23.36 -55.72 7.61
C LEU A 305 21.91 -55.18 7.53
N MET A 306 20.93 -55.93 8.04
CA MET A 306 19.54 -55.55 8.07
C MET A 306 19.28 -54.30 8.97
N ILE A 307 19.97 -54.22 10.11
CA ILE A 307 19.79 -53.12 11.07
C ILE A 307 20.48 -51.83 10.60
N THR A 308 21.69 -51.96 10.03
CA THR A 308 22.53 -50.80 9.66
C THR A 308 22.28 -50.32 8.21
N GLY A 309 21.60 -51.12 7.38
CA GLY A 309 21.36 -50.81 5.96
C GLY A 309 22.64 -50.80 5.10
N LEU A 310 23.76 -51.34 5.62
CA LEU A 310 25.03 -51.44 4.90
C LEU A 310 25.07 -52.70 4.04
N SER A 311 25.84 -52.63 2.93
CA SER A 311 26.16 -53.81 2.13
C SER A 311 27.33 -54.58 2.71
N LEU A 312 27.49 -55.85 2.29
CA LEU A 312 28.64 -56.68 2.66
C LEU A 312 29.98 -56.03 2.25
N ASP A 313 30.02 -55.42 1.08
CA ASP A 313 31.20 -54.73 0.55
C ASP A 313 31.59 -53.50 1.40
N ASP A 314 30.59 -52.79 1.93
CA ASP A 314 30.83 -51.62 2.82
C ASP A 314 31.58 -52.02 4.10
N ILE A 315 31.27 -53.20 4.62
CA ILE A 315 31.91 -53.70 5.87
C ILE A 315 33.31 -54.30 5.57
N MET A 316 33.49 -54.94 4.41
CA MET A 316 34.76 -55.61 4.05
C MET A 316 35.83 -54.63 3.55
N THR A 317 35.47 -53.61 2.78
CA THR A 317 36.41 -52.63 2.22
C THR A 317 37.03 -51.70 3.26
N ASN A 318 36.51 -51.65 4.47
CA ASN A 318 36.98 -50.79 5.58
C ASN A 318 37.49 -51.60 6.79
N SER A 319 37.85 -52.87 6.61
CA SER A 319 38.62 -53.61 7.64
C SER A 319 40.10 -53.20 7.55
N PRO A 320 40.77 -52.84 8.69
CA PRO A 320 42.16 -52.43 8.72
C PRO A 320 43.09 -53.56 8.29
#